data_3602cfe93b33cc42fca67ed3ae551eef
#
_entry.id   3602cfe93b33cc42fca67ed3ae551eef
#
_cell.length_a   1.000
_cell.length_b   1.000
_cell.length_c   1.000
_cell.angle_alpha   90.00
_cell.angle_beta   90.00
_cell.angle_gamma   90.00
#
_symmetry.space_group_name_H-M   'P 1'
#
loop_
_entity.id
_entity.type
_entity.pdbx_description
1 polymer ?
#
loop_
_entity_poly.entity_id
_entity_poly.type
_entity_poly.pdbx_seq_one_letter_code
_entity_poly.pdbx_strand_id
1 'polypeptide(L)'
;MKKLSEAEFEIMQVLWQHNEPVTSNQLLEEMGDNRNWKLASLMTVLARMAEKGAVHCDRSTRTNYYTALVSEEEYKITEGTSILERLFNKSAKDFITMLYQSDRMSEKDLRELREYLDTLENKGEK
;
A
#
# COMPACT_ATOMS: atom_id res chain seq x y z
N MET A 1 -11.48 -1.63 -6.56
CA MET A 1 -11.16 -0.22 -6.25
C MET A 1 -10.11 0.29 -7.23
N LYS A 2 -10.19 1.55 -7.59
CA LYS A 2 -9.19 2.14 -8.46
C LYS A 2 -7.84 2.27 -7.75
N LYS A 3 -6.78 2.25 -8.53
CA LYS A 3 -5.42 2.41 -8.02
C LYS A 3 -5.28 3.75 -7.27
N LEU A 4 -4.56 3.72 -6.17
CA LEU A 4 -4.28 4.92 -5.40
C LEU A 4 -3.12 5.70 -6.04
N SER A 5 -3.21 7.04 -6.01
CA SER A 5 -2.09 7.89 -6.38
C SER A 5 -1.02 7.79 -5.28
N GLU A 6 0.17 8.33 -5.54
CA GLU A 6 1.23 8.36 -4.53
C GLU A 6 0.78 9.10 -3.27
N ALA A 7 0.12 10.24 -3.44
CA ALA A 7 -0.37 11.02 -2.31
C ALA A 7 -1.40 10.24 -1.51
N GLU A 8 -2.33 9.58 -2.19
CA GLU A 8 -3.34 8.76 -1.53
C GLU A 8 -2.72 7.58 -0.82
N PHE A 9 -1.70 6.98 -1.42
CA PHE A 9 -1.00 5.85 -0.81
C PHE A 9 -0.29 6.26 0.48
N GLU A 10 0.32 7.44 0.52
CA GLU A 10 0.94 7.96 1.75
C GLU A 10 -0.07 8.05 2.88
N ILE A 11 -1.27 8.54 2.58
CA ILE A 11 -2.35 8.63 3.57
C ILE A 11 -2.73 7.23 4.05
N MET A 12 -2.92 6.30 3.13
CA MET A 12 -3.29 4.93 3.49
C MET A 12 -2.23 4.27 4.36
N GLN A 13 -0.94 4.52 4.10
CA GLN A 13 0.13 3.96 4.92
C GLN A 13 0.01 4.37 6.37
N VAL A 14 -0.38 5.61 6.64
CA VAL A 14 -0.61 6.07 7.99
C VAL A 14 -1.84 5.40 8.59
N LEU A 15 -2.95 5.37 7.84
CA LEU A 15 -4.18 4.74 8.30
C LEU A 15 -3.98 3.26 8.63
N TRP A 16 -3.21 2.55 7.84
CA TRP A 16 -2.95 1.12 8.06
C TRP A 16 -2.15 0.86 9.34
N GLN A 17 -1.42 1.86 9.83
CA GLN A 17 -0.67 1.72 11.08
C GLN A 17 -1.54 1.86 12.32
N HIS A 18 -2.76 2.35 12.15
CA HIS A 18 -3.70 2.58 13.25
C HIS A 18 -4.82 1.54 13.26
N ASN A 19 -5.17 1.07 14.44
CA ASN A 19 -6.29 0.15 14.63
C ASN A 19 -7.61 0.89 14.87
N GLU A 20 -7.54 2.20 15.03
CA GLU A 20 -8.69 3.04 15.35
C GLU A 20 -8.83 4.18 14.35
N PRO A 21 -10.03 4.78 14.25
CA PRO A 21 -10.22 5.93 13.36
C PRO A 21 -9.27 7.08 13.71
N VAL A 22 -8.83 7.79 12.69
CA VAL A 22 -7.82 8.84 12.79
C VAL A 22 -8.41 10.15 12.26
N THR A 23 -8.11 11.26 12.92
CA THR A 23 -8.57 12.57 12.47
C THR A 23 -7.63 13.11 11.38
N SER A 24 -8.13 14.09 10.61
CA SER A 24 -7.29 14.75 9.60
C SER A 24 -6.08 15.44 10.22
N ASN A 25 -6.23 16.00 11.41
CA ASN A 25 -5.11 16.64 12.11
C ASN A 25 -4.05 15.61 12.52
N GLN A 26 -4.46 14.45 12.98
CA GLN A 26 -3.52 13.36 13.30
C GLN A 26 -2.78 12.90 12.06
N LEU A 27 -3.51 12.76 10.95
CA LEU A 27 -2.88 12.38 9.68
C LEU A 27 -1.83 13.40 9.27
N LEU A 28 -2.19 14.67 9.33
CA LEU A 28 -1.29 15.75 8.93
C LEU A 28 -0.01 15.72 9.76
N GLU A 29 -0.15 15.53 11.08
CA GLU A 29 0.98 15.47 11.98
C GLU A 29 1.89 14.29 11.70
N GLU A 30 1.31 13.11 11.48
CA GLU A 30 2.08 11.88 11.27
C GLU A 30 2.70 11.78 9.89
N MET A 31 2.13 12.45 8.89
CA MET A 31 2.70 12.44 7.56
C MET A 31 3.97 13.28 7.46
N GLY A 32 4.17 14.17 8.43
CA GLY A 32 5.39 14.97 8.50
C GLY A 32 5.57 15.91 7.32
N ASP A 33 6.82 16.17 6.95
CA ASP A 33 7.16 17.18 5.98
C ASP A 33 7.42 16.66 4.58
N ASN A 34 7.18 15.39 4.32
CA ASN A 34 7.54 14.76 3.06
C ASN A 34 6.97 15.44 1.81
N ARG A 35 5.74 15.94 1.90
CA ARG A 35 5.09 16.65 0.79
C ARG A 35 4.68 18.04 1.16
N ASN A 36 5.09 18.50 2.32
CA ASN A 36 4.67 19.80 2.81
C ASN A 36 3.12 19.91 2.77
N TRP A 37 2.45 18.87 3.25
CA TRP A 37 1.00 18.82 3.26
C TRP A 37 0.38 19.97 4.04
N LYS A 38 -0.68 20.54 3.48
CA LYS A 38 -1.51 21.52 4.18
C LYS A 38 -2.85 20.86 4.48
N LEU A 39 -3.49 21.29 5.56
CA LEU A 39 -4.75 20.68 5.99
C LEU A 39 -5.82 20.73 4.89
N ALA A 40 -5.95 21.87 4.20
CA ALA A 40 -6.94 22.01 3.13
C ALA A 40 -6.70 21.00 2.00
N SER A 41 -5.43 20.82 1.60
CA SER A 41 -5.06 19.88 0.56
C SER A 41 -5.34 18.46 0.98
N LEU A 42 -5.01 18.13 2.23
CA LEU A 42 -5.28 16.81 2.79
C LEU A 42 -6.77 16.49 2.80
N MET A 43 -7.58 17.45 3.23
CA MET A 43 -9.04 17.28 3.26
C MET A 43 -9.61 17.01 1.87
N THR A 44 -9.08 17.69 0.86
CA THR A 44 -9.52 17.49 -0.53
C THR A 44 -9.19 16.09 -1.01
N VAL A 45 -7.99 15.60 -0.71
CA VAL A 45 -7.57 14.26 -1.11
C VAL A 45 -8.40 13.20 -0.36
N LEU A 46 -8.63 13.40 0.94
CA LEU A 46 -9.45 12.49 1.74
C LEU A 46 -10.88 12.38 1.20
N ALA A 47 -11.45 13.50 0.75
CA ALA A 47 -12.79 13.50 0.17
C ALA A 47 -12.83 12.64 -1.09
N ARG A 48 -11.81 12.74 -1.94
CA ARG A 48 -11.70 11.92 -3.13
C ARG A 48 -11.55 10.44 -2.79
N MET A 49 -10.77 10.14 -1.76
CA MET A 49 -10.56 8.77 -1.32
C MET A 49 -11.85 8.16 -0.78
N ALA A 50 -12.66 8.95 -0.10
CA ALA A 50 -13.96 8.51 0.39
C ALA A 50 -14.89 8.19 -0.79
N GLU A 51 -14.89 9.04 -1.82
CA GLU A 51 -15.70 8.81 -3.02
C GLU A 51 -15.29 7.53 -3.75
N LYS A 52 -13.99 7.24 -3.83
CA LYS A 52 -13.54 6.02 -4.52
C LYS A 52 -13.60 4.77 -3.63
N GLY A 53 -14.06 4.91 -2.40
CA GLY A 53 -14.26 3.77 -1.51
C GLY A 53 -13.01 3.29 -0.79
N ALA A 54 -11.96 4.09 -0.77
CA ALA A 54 -10.70 3.72 -0.09
C ALA A 54 -10.77 3.96 1.41
N VAL A 55 -11.49 5.00 1.83
CA VAL A 55 -11.63 5.34 3.24
C VAL A 55 -13.09 5.62 3.57
N HIS A 56 -13.43 5.42 4.83
CA HIS A 56 -14.72 5.82 5.39
C HIS A 56 -14.51 7.07 6.24
N CYS A 57 -15.34 8.07 6.05
CA CYS A 57 -15.32 9.29 6.85
C CYS A 57 -16.53 9.28 7.78
N ASP A 58 -16.28 9.24 9.08
CA ASP A 58 -17.33 9.33 10.09
C ASP A 58 -17.53 10.78 10.48
N ARG A 59 -18.69 11.32 10.16
CA ARG A 59 -19.06 12.71 10.43
C ARG A 59 -20.08 12.84 11.55
N SER A 60 -20.25 11.80 12.35
CA SER A 60 -21.26 11.80 13.41
C SER A 60 -20.95 12.76 14.56
N THR A 61 -19.70 13.19 14.67
CA THR A 61 -19.28 14.15 15.69
C THR A 61 -18.76 15.42 15.01
N ARG A 62 -18.37 16.41 15.81
CA ARG A 62 -17.83 17.66 15.30
C ARG A 62 -16.55 17.43 14.48
N THR A 63 -15.74 16.48 14.90
CA THR A 63 -14.48 16.13 14.23
C THR A 63 -14.72 14.92 13.32
N ASN A 64 -14.21 14.98 12.09
CA ASN A 64 -14.27 13.87 11.16
C ASN A 64 -13.20 12.84 11.50
N TYR A 65 -13.58 11.57 11.48
CA TYR A 65 -12.67 10.44 11.70
C TYR A 65 -12.61 9.58 10.45
N TYR A 66 -11.43 9.11 10.13
CA TYR A 66 -11.18 8.34 8.91
C TYR A 66 -10.66 6.94 9.22
N THR A 67 -11.18 5.95 8.49
CA THR A 67 -10.70 4.57 8.58
C THR A 67 -10.49 4.04 7.17
N ALA A 68 -9.51 3.15 7.03
CA ALA A 68 -9.28 2.48 5.76
C ALA A 68 -10.38 1.45 5.51
N LEU A 69 -10.93 1.43 4.30
CA LEU A 69 -11.94 0.45 3.89
C LEU A 69 -11.33 -0.75 3.18
N VAL A 70 -10.08 -0.62 2.76
CA VAL A 70 -9.34 -1.71 2.15
C VAL A 70 -8.10 -1.97 3.01
N SER A 71 -7.79 -3.24 3.29
CA SER A 71 -6.63 -3.57 4.10
C SER A 71 -5.34 -3.41 3.29
N GLU A 72 -4.23 -3.25 3.99
CA GLU A 72 -2.92 -3.17 3.37
C GLU A 72 -2.63 -4.42 2.56
N GLU A 73 -2.94 -5.58 3.12
CA GLU A 73 -2.73 -6.86 2.44
C GLU A 73 -3.55 -6.96 1.16
N GLU A 74 -4.83 -6.63 1.23
CA GLU A 74 -5.70 -6.65 0.05
C GLU A 74 -5.18 -5.73 -1.04
N TYR A 75 -4.76 -4.53 -0.67
CA TYR A 75 -4.26 -3.57 -1.64
C TYR A 75 -2.97 -4.07 -2.29
N LYS A 76 -2.05 -4.63 -1.51
CA LYS A 76 -0.79 -5.17 -2.02
C LYS A 76 -1.03 -6.32 -3.00
N ILE A 77 -1.96 -7.19 -2.68
CA ILE A 77 -2.30 -8.31 -3.57
C ILE A 77 -2.87 -7.79 -4.89
N THR A 78 -3.84 -6.89 -4.82
CA THR A 78 -4.49 -6.33 -6.01
C THR A 78 -3.50 -5.57 -6.89
N GLU A 79 -2.73 -4.68 -6.28
CA GLU A 79 -1.78 -3.84 -7.01
C GLU A 79 -0.61 -4.67 -7.54
N GLY A 80 -0.06 -5.56 -6.70
CA GLY A 80 1.04 -6.43 -7.11
C GLY A 80 0.65 -7.35 -8.25
N THR A 81 -0.54 -7.94 -8.18
CA THR A 81 -1.06 -8.80 -9.24
C THR A 81 -1.22 -8.02 -10.54
N SER A 82 -1.73 -6.80 -10.45
CA SER A 82 -1.90 -5.93 -11.63
C SER A 82 -0.56 -5.64 -12.31
N ILE A 83 0.45 -5.31 -11.53
CA ILE A 83 1.79 -5.03 -12.04
C ILE A 83 2.37 -6.27 -12.74
N LEU A 84 2.26 -7.41 -12.07
CA LEU A 84 2.80 -8.66 -12.61
C LEU A 84 2.12 -9.03 -13.94
N GLU A 85 0.80 -8.90 -13.99
CA GLU A 85 0.04 -9.23 -15.21
C GLU A 85 0.33 -8.25 -16.33
N ARG A 86 0.34 -6.96 -16.02
CA ARG A 86 0.45 -5.91 -17.03
C ARG A 86 1.86 -5.75 -17.58
N LEU A 87 2.86 -5.77 -16.72
CA LEU A 87 4.25 -5.50 -17.11
C LEU A 87 5.07 -6.76 -17.35
N PHE A 88 4.74 -7.86 -16.72
CA PHE A 88 5.55 -9.08 -16.76
C PHE A 88 4.80 -10.30 -17.30
N ASN A 89 3.67 -10.06 -17.90
CA ASN A 89 2.86 -11.11 -18.53
C ASN A 89 2.64 -12.32 -17.61
N LYS A 90 2.38 -12.04 -16.33
CA LYS A 90 2.17 -13.04 -15.28
C LYS A 90 3.41 -13.84 -14.91
N SER A 91 4.59 -13.44 -15.38
CA SER A 91 5.81 -14.18 -15.12
C SER A 91 6.55 -13.65 -13.89
N ALA A 92 6.48 -14.40 -12.79
CA ALA A 92 7.24 -14.09 -11.58
C ALA A 92 8.74 -14.15 -11.86
N LYS A 93 9.16 -15.09 -12.70
CA LYS A 93 10.55 -15.21 -13.10
C LYS A 93 11.05 -13.94 -13.77
N ASP A 94 10.26 -13.37 -14.68
CA ASP A 94 10.65 -12.14 -15.40
C ASP A 94 10.76 -10.96 -14.44
N PHE A 95 9.84 -10.89 -13.47
CA PHE A 95 9.88 -9.85 -12.45
C PHE A 95 11.17 -9.93 -11.63
N ILE A 96 11.52 -11.11 -11.14
CA ILE A 96 12.74 -11.32 -10.35
C ILE A 96 13.99 -11.07 -11.19
N THR A 97 13.98 -11.49 -12.46
CA THR A 97 15.07 -11.23 -13.39
C THR A 97 15.33 -9.73 -13.52
N MET A 98 14.27 -8.96 -13.66
CA MET A 98 14.36 -7.50 -13.75
C MET A 98 15.00 -6.92 -12.48
N LEU A 99 14.57 -7.38 -11.30
CA LEU A 99 15.11 -6.91 -10.03
C LEU A 99 16.61 -7.20 -9.92
N TYR A 100 17.02 -8.39 -10.31
CA TYR A 100 18.41 -8.78 -10.23
C TYR A 100 19.28 -8.00 -11.21
N GLN A 101 18.83 -7.87 -12.47
CA GLN A 101 19.59 -7.19 -13.52
C GLN A 101 19.68 -5.68 -13.29
N SER A 102 18.72 -5.09 -12.58
CA SER A 102 18.72 -3.66 -12.27
C SER A 102 19.39 -3.33 -10.93
N ASP A 103 20.08 -4.29 -10.33
CA ASP A 103 20.77 -4.16 -9.05
C ASP A 103 19.83 -3.82 -7.88
N ARG A 104 18.56 -4.23 -7.99
CA ARG A 104 17.58 -4.07 -6.90
C ARG A 104 17.52 -5.30 -6.00
N MET A 105 18.22 -6.36 -6.38
CA MET A 105 18.27 -7.61 -5.64
C MET A 105 19.72 -8.04 -5.51
N SER A 106 20.21 -8.13 -4.26
CA SER A 106 21.58 -8.54 -3.98
C SER A 106 21.71 -10.05 -3.97
N GLU A 107 22.97 -10.54 -3.93
CA GLU A 107 23.22 -11.98 -3.76
C GLU A 107 22.58 -12.51 -2.48
N LYS A 108 22.60 -11.69 -1.41
CA LYS A 108 21.98 -12.06 -0.15
C LYS A 108 20.47 -12.20 -0.32
N ASP A 109 19.84 -11.25 -1.01
CA ASP A 109 18.41 -11.30 -1.28
C ASP A 109 18.04 -12.54 -2.07
N LEU A 110 18.86 -12.88 -3.03
CA LEU A 110 18.64 -14.06 -3.89
C LEU A 110 18.69 -15.34 -3.07
N ARG A 111 19.68 -15.45 -2.15
CA ARG A 111 19.77 -16.61 -1.27
C ARG A 111 18.58 -16.72 -0.34
N GLU A 112 18.18 -15.59 0.27
CA GLU A 112 17.02 -15.56 1.15
C GLU A 112 15.76 -16.01 0.41
N LEU A 113 15.61 -15.53 -0.83
CA LEU A 113 14.46 -15.92 -1.66
C LEU A 113 14.49 -17.42 -1.94
N ARG A 114 15.65 -17.95 -2.30
CA ARG A 114 15.79 -19.38 -2.59
C ARG A 114 15.42 -20.22 -1.37
N GLU A 115 15.92 -19.85 -0.21
CA GLU A 115 15.61 -20.56 1.04
C GLU A 115 14.11 -20.53 1.34
N TYR A 116 13.50 -19.37 1.14
CA TYR A 116 12.07 -19.24 1.36
C TYR A 116 11.27 -20.11 0.40
N LEU A 117 11.64 -20.11 -0.87
CA LEU A 117 10.97 -20.95 -1.89
C LEU A 117 11.08 -22.43 -1.55
N ASP A 118 12.23 -22.85 -1.03
CA ASP A 118 12.39 -24.24 -0.58
C ASP A 118 11.41 -24.60 0.51
N THR A 119 11.17 -23.67 1.46
CA THR A 119 10.18 -23.93 2.53
C THR A 119 8.77 -24.06 1.98
N LEU A 120 8.44 -23.28 0.93
CA LEU A 120 7.12 -23.33 0.30
C LEU A 120 6.93 -24.67 -0.44
N GLU A 121 7.95 -25.12 -1.15
CA GLU A 121 7.90 -26.41 -1.85
C GLU A 121 7.68 -27.55 -0.87
N ASN A 122 8.39 -27.56 0.25
CA ASN A 122 8.24 -28.59 1.26
C ASN A 122 6.83 -28.60 1.88
N LYS A 123 6.23 -27.43 2.02
CA LYS A 123 4.85 -27.32 2.52
C LYS A 123 3.82 -27.68 1.46
N GLY A 124 4.14 -27.42 0.20
CA GLY A 124 3.26 -27.71 -0.91
C GLY A 124 3.18 -29.18 -1.27
N GLU A 125 4.18 -29.94 -0.89
CA GLU A 125 4.19 -31.39 -1.09
C GLU A 125 3.31 -32.03 -0.04
N LYS A 126 2.16 -32.48 -0.45
CA LYS A 126 1.21 -33.16 0.43
C LYS A 126 0.93 -34.56 -0.05
#